data_5a2019326ed3de358fa38cf0ca48c120
#
_entry.id   5a2019326ed3de358fa38cf0ca48c120
#
_cell.length_a   1.000
_cell.length_b   1.000
_cell.length_c   1.000
_cell.angle_alpha   90.00
_cell.angle_beta   90.00
_cell.angle_gamma   90.00
#
_symmetry.space_group_name_H-M   'P 1'
#
loop_
_entity.id
_entity.type
_entity.pdbx_description
1 polymer ?
#
loop_
_entity_poly.entity_id
_entity_poly.type
_entity_poly.pdbx_seq_one_letter_code
_entity_poly.pdbx_strand_id
1 'polypeptide(L)'
;MFQRREGSAIKLRKKPPQDDPRMYSADGYCIDQGASQAIRYGKCSSAQNGCGWIAAYNLLHLAGKPYPPARVRAGLAPTLWMGGRMGTRATALWRYLHRQGVTLIPTLRAGKAAEGPGGLAFYYTGKGFHFAAYVSAGRPRRYRFLNAVYGKDRLLCTPKQFRKQFFKHGVGLFFRIASPCLPVPRNL
;
A
#
# COMPACT_ATOMS: atom_id res chain seq x y z
N MET A 1 -23.77 23.29 53.66
CA MET A 1 -24.20 23.63 52.29
C MET A 1 -23.27 22.96 51.30
N PHE A 2 -23.61 21.75 50.80
CA PHE A 2 -22.76 20.95 49.92
C PHE A 2 -23.19 21.21 48.49
N GLN A 3 -22.32 21.84 47.67
CA GLN A 3 -22.52 21.96 46.23
C GLN A 3 -22.18 20.64 45.58
N ARG A 4 -23.15 20.01 44.90
CA ARG A 4 -22.96 18.90 44.02
C ARG A 4 -22.20 19.38 42.77
N ARG A 5 -21.02 18.81 42.51
CA ARG A 5 -20.32 18.95 41.23
C ARG A 5 -21.11 18.17 40.18
N GLU A 6 -21.65 18.90 39.22
CA GLU A 6 -22.31 18.35 38.04
C GLU A 6 -21.35 17.51 37.22
N GLY A 7 -21.90 16.42 36.69
CA GLY A 7 -21.17 15.36 36.03
C GLY A 7 -20.47 15.82 34.74
N SER A 8 -19.22 15.43 34.62
CA SER A 8 -18.43 15.50 33.42
C SER A 8 -19.13 14.75 32.29
N ALA A 9 -19.63 15.48 31.31
CA ALA A 9 -20.21 14.90 30.10
C ALA A 9 -19.20 13.98 29.40
N ILE A 10 -19.53 12.70 29.32
CA ILE A 10 -18.74 11.69 28.55
C ILE A 10 -18.72 12.13 27.11
N LYS A 11 -17.59 12.68 26.66
CA LYS A 11 -17.36 12.96 25.23
C LYS A 11 -17.45 11.65 24.46
N LEU A 12 -18.57 11.42 23.80
CA LEU A 12 -18.77 10.31 22.88
C LEU A 12 -17.59 10.30 21.90
N ARG A 13 -16.76 9.26 21.97
CA ARG A 13 -15.66 9.05 21.03
C ARG A 13 -16.28 8.95 19.64
N LYS A 14 -16.01 9.94 18.78
CA LYS A 14 -16.42 9.88 17.37
C LYS A 14 -15.95 8.56 16.78
N LYS A 15 -16.89 7.80 16.18
CA LYS A 15 -16.57 6.57 15.46
C LYS A 15 -15.44 6.87 14.47
N PRO A 16 -14.38 6.04 14.38
CA PRO A 16 -13.30 6.28 13.44
C PRO A 16 -13.88 6.39 12.03
N PRO A 17 -13.35 7.29 11.18
CA PRO A 17 -13.84 7.44 9.82
C PRO A 17 -13.76 6.10 9.11
N GLN A 18 -14.88 5.67 8.54
CA GLN A 18 -14.98 4.47 7.74
C GLN A 18 -14.27 4.69 6.41
N ASP A 19 -13.56 3.68 5.92
CA ASP A 19 -12.91 3.74 4.61
C ASP A 19 -13.99 3.93 3.52
N ASP A 20 -13.73 4.80 2.54
CA ASP A 20 -14.61 5.03 1.40
C ASP A 20 -14.60 3.79 0.49
N PRO A 21 -15.74 3.16 0.17
CA PRO A 21 -15.79 2.01 -0.72
C PRO A 21 -15.12 2.24 -2.08
N ARG A 22 -15.11 3.48 -2.58
CA ARG A 22 -14.43 3.85 -3.84
C ARG A 22 -12.92 3.65 -3.82
N MET A 23 -12.34 3.52 -2.64
CA MET A 23 -10.92 3.17 -2.51
C MET A 23 -10.60 1.77 -3.01
N TYR A 24 -11.59 0.88 -3.07
CA TYR A 24 -11.35 -0.55 -3.27
C TYR A 24 -11.94 -1.06 -4.58
N SER A 25 -11.21 -1.96 -5.24
CA SER A 25 -11.73 -2.75 -6.35
C SER A 25 -12.63 -3.89 -5.85
N ALA A 26 -13.43 -4.47 -6.75
CA ALA A 26 -14.31 -5.60 -6.41
C ALA A 26 -13.58 -6.81 -5.83
N ASP A 27 -12.31 -7.00 -6.19
CA ASP A 27 -11.42 -8.04 -5.67
C ASP A 27 -10.60 -7.60 -4.43
N GLY A 28 -11.01 -6.50 -3.78
CA GLY A 28 -10.52 -6.09 -2.47
C GLY A 28 -9.18 -5.32 -2.44
N TYR A 29 -8.58 -5.00 -3.59
CA TYR A 29 -7.38 -4.16 -3.61
C TYR A 29 -7.70 -2.69 -3.45
N CYS A 30 -6.88 -1.96 -2.70
CA CYS A 30 -6.96 -0.51 -2.61
C CYS A 30 -6.34 0.13 -3.87
N ILE A 31 -7.16 0.83 -4.65
CA ILE A 31 -6.83 1.33 -6.00
C ILE A 31 -6.83 2.86 -6.11
N ASP A 32 -7.53 3.55 -5.22
CA ASP A 32 -7.64 5.01 -5.25
C ASP A 32 -7.30 5.65 -3.91
N GLN A 33 -6.08 6.18 -3.83
CA GLN A 33 -5.63 6.98 -2.71
C GLN A 33 -6.41 8.30 -2.58
N GLY A 34 -6.87 8.87 -3.68
CA GLY A 34 -7.60 10.14 -3.69
C GLY A 34 -8.90 10.08 -2.86
N ALA A 35 -9.58 8.94 -2.87
CA ALA A 35 -10.78 8.70 -2.07
C ALA A 35 -10.52 8.62 -0.54
N SER A 36 -9.26 8.61 -0.09
CA SER A 36 -8.90 8.51 1.33
C SER A 36 -8.71 9.88 2.03
N GLN A 37 -9.31 10.95 1.52
CA GLN A 37 -9.15 12.30 2.06
C GLN A 37 -9.58 12.43 3.53
N ALA A 38 -10.65 11.75 3.94
CA ALA A 38 -11.14 11.77 5.33
C ALA A 38 -10.27 10.96 6.30
N ILE A 39 -9.39 10.11 5.80
CA ILE A 39 -8.56 9.23 6.59
C ILE A 39 -7.25 9.93 6.96
N ARG A 40 -7.02 10.16 8.25
CA ARG A 40 -5.75 10.70 8.73
C ARG A 40 -4.66 9.63 8.78
N TYR A 41 -3.46 10.01 8.32
CA TYR A 41 -2.26 9.18 8.39
C TYR A 41 -1.07 10.04 8.82
N GLY A 42 -0.80 10.06 10.11
CA GLY A 42 0.06 11.05 10.73
C GLY A 42 -0.58 12.43 10.75
N LYS A 43 0.18 13.46 10.39
CA LYS A 43 -0.26 14.87 10.36
C LYS A 43 -1.03 15.24 9.09
N CYS A 44 -1.02 14.37 8.06
CA CYS A 44 -1.64 14.61 6.75
C CYS A 44 -2.85 13.69 6.55
N SER A 45 -3.61 13.92 5.46
CA SER A 45 -4.59 12.95 4.99
C SER A 45 -3.90 11.77 4.27
N SER A 46 -4.55 10.61 4.26
CA SER A 46 -4.08 9.47 3.49
C SER A 46 -4.03 9.75 1.99
N ALA A 47 -4.91 10.62 1.49
CA ALA A 47 -4.88 11.05 0.09
C ALA A 47 -3.54 11.71 -0.29
N GLN A 48 -2.89 12.38 0.65
CA GLN A 48 -1.59 13.04 0.43
C GLN A 48 -0.40 12.10 0.60
N ASN A 49 -0.42 11.23 1.62
CA ASN A 49 0.77 10.47 2.03
C ASN A 49 0.55 8.96 2.20
N GLY A 50 -0.62 8.44 1.82
CA GLY A 50 -1.06 7.07 2.07
C GLY A 50 -0.44 5.99 1.19
N CYS A 51 0.32 6.33 0.15
CA CYS A 51 0.82 5.34 -0.82
C CYS A 51 1.57 4.16 -0.16
N GLY A 52 2.29 4.40 0.92
CA GLY A 52 3.03 3.35 1.63
C GLY A 52 2.12 2.33 2.31
N TRP A 53 1.11 2.75 3.07
CA TRP A 53 0.20 1.81 3.70
C TRP A 53 -0.73 1.11 2.69
N ILE A 54 -1.12 1.83 1.63
CA ILE A 54 -1.92 1.25 0.53
C ILE A 54 -1.13 0.14 -0.17
N ALA A 55 0.14 0.40 -0.48
CA ALA A 55 1.00 -0.61 -1.08
C ALA A 55 1.20 -1.82 -0.14
N ALA A 56 1.41 -1.59 1.18
CA ALA A 56 1.50 -2.67 2.15
C ALA A 56 0.21 -3.50 2.22
N TYR A 57 -0.94 -2.84 2.28
CA TYR A 57 -2.24 -3.50 2.29
C TYR A 57 -2.41 -4.41 1.07
N ASN A 58 -2.14 -3.87 -0.12
CA ASN A 58 -2.28 -4.61 -1.38
C ASN A 58 -1.33 -5.81 -1.46
N LEU A 59 -0.08 -5.67 -0.97
CA LEU A 59 0.89 -6.77 -0.95
C LEU A 59 0.53 -7.86 0.06
N LEU A 60 -0.02 -7.48 1.22
CA LEU A 60 -0.54 -8.43 2.20
C LEU A 60 -1.76 -9.19 1.65
N HIS A 61 -2.66 -8.48 0.98
CA HIS A 61 -3.81 -9.07 0.31
C HIS A 61 -3.37 -10.07 -0.77
N LEU A 62 -2.42 -9.68 -1.64
CA LEU A 62 -1.83 -10.57 -2.66
C LEU A 62 -1.16 -11.81 -2.06
N ALA A 63 -0.54 -11.67 -0.89
CA ALA A 63 0.10 -12.78 -0.17
C ALA A 63 -0.88 -13.69 0.59
N GLY A 64 -2.19 -13.51 0.43
CA GLY A 64 -3.21 -14.27 1.14
C GLY A 64 -3.28 -13.95 2.64
N LYS A 65 -2.81 -12.78 3.05
CA LYS A 65 -2.80 -12.31 4.45
C LYS A 65 -3.65 -11.05 4.60
N PRO A 66 -4.98 -11.13 4.46
CA PRO A 66 -5.84 -9.96 4.51
C PRO A 66 -5.88 -9.37 5.93
N TYR A 67 -5.29 -8.20 6.09
CA TYR A 67 -5.44 -7.41 7.32
C TYR A 67 -6.42 -6.26 7.10
N PRO A 68 -7.20 -5.87 8.11
CA PRO A 68 -8.01 -4.65 8.03
C PRO A 68 -7.11 -3.45 7.69
N PRO A 69 -7.53 -2.55 6.78
CA PRO A 69 -6.73 -1.38 6.38
C PRO A 69 -6.29 -0.52 7.57
N ALA A 70 -7.16 -0.36 8.57
CA ALA A 70 -6.85 0.36 9.80
C ALA A 70 -5.67 -0.24 10.57
N ARG A 71 -5.54 -1.58 10.60
CA ARG A 71 -4.41 -2.28 11.23
C ARG A 71 -3.10 -2.02 10.50
N VAL A 72 -3.13 -2.03 9.17
CA VAL A 72 -1.94 -1.73 8.36
C VAL A 72 -1.49 -0.29 8.58
N ARG A 73 -2.43 0.66 8.57
CA ARG A 73 -2.15 2.07 8.88
C ARG A 73 -1.53 2.24 10.26
N ALA A 74 -2.14 1.64 11.28
CA ALA A 74 -1.65 1.72 12.66
C ALA A 74 -0.23 1.13 12.80
N GLY A 75 0.06 0.01 12.13
CA GLY A 75 1.37 -0.62 12.17
C GLY A 75 2.49 0.20 11.48
N LEU A 76 2.14 1.02 10.50
CA LEU A 76 3.08 1.88 9.79
C LEU A 76 3.14 3.32 10.30
N ALA A 77 2.13 3.79 11.04
CA ALA A 77 2.07 5.17 11.54
C ALA A 77 3.29 5.60 12.36
N PRO A 78 3.88 4.77 13.25
CA PRO A 78 5.08 5.14 14.00
C PRO A 78 6.33 5.36 13.13
N THR A 79 6.33 4.87 11.88
CA THR A 79 7.46 4.91 10.97
C THR A 79 7.40 6.06 9.95
N LEU A 80 6.40 6.91 10.08
CA LEU A 80 6.20 8.04 9.19
C LEU A 80 7.34 9.06 9.29
N TRP A 81 7.82 9.50 8.13
CA TRP A 81 8.85 10.50 8.07
C TRP A 81 8.25 11.90 8.30
N MET A 82 8.88 12.68 9.20
CA MET A 82 8.42 14.03 9.58
C MET A 82 6.93 14.09 9.97
N GLY A 83 6.46 13.07 10.73
CA GLY A 83 5.06 12.96 11.13
C GLY A 83 4.09 12.72 9.98
N GLY A 84 4.59 12.24 8.84
CA GLY A 84 3.79 11.92 7.66
C GLY A 84 3.89 12.92 6.51
N ARG A 85 4.54 14.08 6.69
CA ARG A 85 4.71 15.05 5.59
C ARG A 85 5.46 14.45 4.40
N MET A 86 6.42 13.56 4.66
CA MET A 86 7.22 12.86 3.65
C MET A 86 6.75 11.40 3.42
N GLY A 87 5.57 11.04 3.94
CA GLY A 87 4.99 9.71 3.79
C GLY A 87 5.71 8.62 4.59
N THR A 88 5.59 7.38 4.14
CA THR A 88 6.19 6.20 4.76
C THR A 88 7.63 5.99 4.29
N ARG A 89 8.57 5.73 5.21
CA ARG A 89 9.95 5.38 4.85
C ARG A 89 9.99 4.04 4.12
N ALA A 90 10.73 3.96 3.01
CA ALA A 90 10.84 2.72 2.22
C ALA A 90 11.38 1.53 3.04
N THR A 91 12.40 1.77 3.86
CA THR A 91 12.98 0.75 4.76
C THR A 91 11.99 0.28 5.83
N ALA A 92 11.13 1.18 6.31
CA ALA A 92 10.12 0.85 7.30
C ALA A 92 8.99 0.01 6.68
N LEU A 93 8.55 0.36 5.47
CA LEU A 93 7.60 -0.42 4.70
C LEU A 93 8.13 -1.85 4.48
N TRP A 94 9.38 -1.98 4.05
CA TRP A 94 10.03 -3.27 3.82
C TRP A 94 10.09 -4.11 5.10
N ARG A 95 10.57 -3.54 6.22
CA ARG A 95 10.61 -4.23 7.53
C ARG A 95 9.23 -4.64 8.01
N TYR A 96 8.23 -3.78 7.82
CA TYR A 96 6.85 -4.10 8.18
C TYR A 96 6.35 -5.33 7.40
N LEU A 97 6.48 -5.34 6.08
CA LEU A 97 6.08 -6.46 5.23
C LEU A 97 6.82 -7.74 5.58
N HIS A 98 8.13 -7.66 5.82
CA HIS A 98 8.94 -8.81 6.23
C HIS A 98 8.45 -9.42 7.54
N ARG A 99 8.13 -8.60 8.55
CA ARG A 99 7.55 -9.07 9.83
C ARG A 99 6.17 -9.73 9.64
N GLN A 100 5.45 -9.36 8.61
CA GLN A 100 4.18 -9.99 8.24
C GLN A 100 4.41 -11.24 7.34
N GLY A 101 5.65 -11.65 7.12
CA GLY A 101 6.01 -12.80 6.30
C GLY A 101 5.84 -12.58 4.81
N VAL A 102 5.97 -11.32 4.35
CA VAL A 102 6.03 -10.96 2.93
C VAL A 102 7.45 -10.51 2.60
N THR A 103 8.20 -11.36 1.90
CA THR A 103 9.57 -11.07 1.48
C THR A 103 9.57 -10.41 0.11
N LEU A 104 10.21 -9.25 0.03
CA LEU A 104 10.40 -8.50 -1.21
C LEU A 104 11.84 -8.62 -1.69
N ILE A 105 12.02 -8.99 -2.96
CA ILE A 105 13.32 -9.10 -3.62
C ILE A 105 13.48 -7.90 -4.56
N PRO A 106 14.46 -7.01 -4.32
CA PRO A 106 14.69 -5.85 -5.19
C PRO A 106 15.20 -6.29 -6.56
N THR A 107 14.80 -5.57 -7.59
CA THR A 107 15.29 -5.77 -8.95
C THR A 107 15.28 -4.48 -9.76
N LEU A 108 16.38 -4.21 -10.45
CA LEU A 108 16.48 -3.13 -11.42
C LEU A 108 15.97 -3.54 -12.81
N ARG A 109 15.85 -4.84 -13.07
CA ARG A 109 15.45 -5.37 -14.38
C ARG A 109 13.94 -5.55 -14.42
N ALA A 110 13.26 -4.81 -15.28
CA ALA A 110 11.81 -4.92 -15.47
C ALA A 110 11.35 -6.34 -15.87
N GLY A 111 12.20 -7.11 -16.56
CA GLY A 111 11.93 -8.52 -16.88
C GLY A 111 11.85 -9.38 -15.63
N LYS A 112 12.75 -9.18 -14.67
CA LYS A 112 12.77 -9.90 -13.40
C LYS A 112 11.58 -9.50 -12.50
N ALA A 113 11.10 -8.26 -12.62
CA ALA A 113 9.87 -7.83 -11.94
C ALA A 113 8.62 -8.60 -12.43
N ALA A 114 8.67 -9.13 -13.64
CA ALA A 114 7.62 -9.94 -14.25
C ALA A 114 7.71 -11.45 -13.89
N GLU A 115 8.63 -11.84 -13.02
CA GLU A 115 8.74 -13.20 -12.49
C GLU A 115 8.04 -13.30 -11.15
N GLY A 116 6.78 -13.73 -11.13
CA GLY A 116 6.04 -13.94 -9.89
C GLY A 116 4.64 -13.33 -9.89
N PRO A 117 3.90 -13.49 -8.78
CA PRO A 117 2.49 -13.08 -8.70
C PRO A 117 2.31 -11.56 -8.67
N GLY A 118 3.36 -10.81 -8.32
CA GLY A 118 3.33 -9.37 -8.20
C GLY A 118 4.44 -8.81 -7.34
N GLY A 119 4.29 -7.55 -6.92
CA GLY A 119 5.29 -6.87 -6.12
C GLY A 119 5.02 -5.38 -5.92
N LEU A 120 6.09 -4.62 -5.73
CA LEU A 120 6.07 -3.20 -5.43
C LEU A 120 6.92 -2.44 -6.46
N ALA A 121 6.38 -1.36 -7.01
CA ALA A 121 7.13 -0.33 -7.71
C ALA A 121 7.33 0.87 -6.77
N PHE A 122 8.56 1.30 -6.60
CA PHE A 122 8.94 2.51 -5.88
C PHE A 122 9.61 3.45 -6.85
N TYR A 123 9.12 4.67 -7.00
CA TYR A 123 9.60 5.61 -8.03
C TYR A 123 9.36 7.05 -7.65
N TYR A 124 10.14 7.95 -8.25
CA TYR A 124 10.00 9.39 -8.10
C TYR A 124 9.07 9.96 -9.18
N THR A 125 8.07 10.75 -8.75
CA THR A 125 7.02 11.30 -9.64
C THR A 125 7.32 12.71 -10.16
N GLY A 126 8.45 13.30 -9.76
CA GLY A 126 8.74 14.73 -9.96
C GLY A 126 8.31 15.61 -8.78
N LYS A 127 7.34 15.15 -7.97
CA LYS A 127 6.86 15.86 -6.77
C LYS A 127 7.19 15.15 -5.47
N GLY A 128 7.52 13.86 -5.54
CA GLY A 128 7.83 13.01 -4.39
C GLY A 128 7.94 11.56 -4.78
N PHE A 129 8.33 10.73 -3.82
CA PHE A 129 8.36 9.29 -4.01
C PHE A 129 6.97 8.67 -3.87
N HIS A 130 6.72 7.67 -4.69
CA HIS A 130 5.46 6.93 -4.70
C HIS A 130 5.68 5.43 -4.63
N PHE A 131 4.75 4.74 -3.96
CA PHE A 131 4.66 3.29 -3.88
C PHE A 131 3.41 2.83 -4.62
N ALA A 132 3.57 1.96 -5.61
CA ALA A 132 2.47 1.28 -6.28
C ALA A 132 2.67 -0.23 -6.20
N ALA A 133 1.72 -0.95 -5.62
CA ALA A 133 1.73 -2.40 -5.71
C ALA A 133 1.33 -2.82 -7.12
N TYR A 134 1.84 -3.97 -7.58
CA TYR A 134 1.39 -4.56 -8.83
C TYR A 134 1.09 -6.04 -8.64
N VAL A 135 0.06 -6.52 -9.32
CA VAL A 135 -0.43 -7.90 -9.24
C VAL A 135 -0.60 -8.49 -10.63
N SER A 136 -0.35 -9.79 -10.77
CA SER A 136 -0.54 -10.48 -12.05
C SER A 136 -1.99 -10.36 -12.52
N ALA A 137 -2.18 -10.08 -13.80
CA ALA A 137 -3.51 -9.95 -14.41
C ALA A 137 -4.01 -11.24 -15.06
N GLY A 138 -3.42 -12.39 -14.72
CA GLY A 138 -3.77 -13.68 -15.33
C GLY A 138 -3.33 -13.84 -16.78
N ARG A 139 -2.65 -12.84 -17.37
CA ARG A 139 -2.08 -12.89 -18.73
C ARG A 139 -0.55 -12.83 -18.64
N PRO A 140 0.20 -13.51 -19.52
CA PRO A 140 1.64 -13.52 -19.48
C PRO A 140 2.24 -12.12 -19.45
N ARG A 141 3.06 -11.85 -18.44
CA ARG A 141 3.78 -10.57 -18.23
C ARG A 141 2.92 -9.31 -18.15
N ARG A 142 1.59 -9.42 -17.97
CA ARG A 142 0.67 -8.30 -17.74
C ARG A 142 0.35 -8.19 -16.27
N TYR A 143 0.45 -6.97 -15.75
CA TYR A 143 0.22 -6.66 -14.33
C TYR A 143 -0.73 -5.47 -14.20
N ARG A 144 -1.58 -5.53 -13.20
CA ARG A 144 -2.36 -4.39 -12.72
C ARG A 144 -1.48 -3.63 -11.75
N PHE A 145 -1.17 -2.37 -12.04
CA PHE A 145 -0.49 -1.47 -11.12
C PHE A 145 -1.53 -0.69 -10.35
N LEU A 146 -1.60 -0.97 -9.05
CA LEU A 146 -2.62 -0.49 -8.14
C LEU A 146 -2.19 0.84 -7.54
N ASN A 147 -3.10 1.82 -7.49
CA ASN A 147 -2.82 3.15 -6.95
C ASN A 147 -1.63 3.86 -7.65
N ALA A 148 -1.40 3.56 -8.92
CA ALA A 148 -0.33 4.19 -9.71
C ALA A 148 -0.76 5.52 -10.34
N VAL A 149 -2.04 5.70 -10.59
CA VAL A 149 -2.64 6.89 -11.20
C VAL A 149 -3.90 7.25 -10.43
N TYR A 150 -4.00 8.49 -9.97
CA TYR A 150 -5.19 8.99 -9.26
C TYR A 150 -6.46 8.83 -10.09
N GLY A 151 -7.52 8.35 -9.46
CA GLY A 151 -8.84 8.18 -10.07
C GLY A 151 -8.93 7.15 -11.19
N LYS A 152 -7.88 6.34 -11.41
CA LYS A 152 -7.89 5.23 -12.36
C LYS A 152 -7.65 3.92 -11.62
N ASP A 153 -8.64 3.07 -11.63
CA ASP A 153 -8.64 1.79 -10.91
C ASP A 153 -7.71 0.72 -11.53
N ARG A 154 -7.30 0.89 -12.78
CA ARG A 154 -6.54 -0.14 -13.50
C ARG A 154 -5.54 0.43 -14.49
N LEU A 155 -4.27 0.42 -14.13
CA LEU A 155 -3.20 0.53 -15.10
C LEU A 155 -2.71 -0.89 -15.43
N LEU A 156 -3.15 -1.40 -16.59
CA LEU A 156 -2.76 -2.73 -17.07
C LEU A 156 -1.60 -2.61 -18.06
N CYS A 157 -0.40 -2.99 -17.64
CA CYS A 157 0.78 -2.93 -18.50
C CYS A 157 1.86 -3.95 -18.07
N THR A 158 2.91 -4.08 -18.88
CA THR A 158 4.11 -4.81 -18.47
C THR A 158 4.99 -3.93 -17.56
N PRO A 159 5.85 -4.49 -16.67
CA PRO A 159 6.81 -3.70 -15.90
C PRO A 159 7.73 -2.85 -16.77
N LYS A 160 8.06 -3.29 -17.98
CA LYS A 160 8.85 -2.51 -18.96
C LYS A 160 8.10 -1.26 -19.42
N GLN A 161 6.81 -1.39 -19.75
CA GLN A 161 5.95 -0.26 -20.11
C GLN A 161 5.74 0.70 -18.93
N PHE A 162 5.50 0.15 -17.72
CA PHE A 162 5.40 0.93 -16.50
C PHE A 162 6.68 1.75 -16.25
N ARG A 163 7.84 1.11 -16.33
CA ARG A 163 9.14 1.80 -16.20
C ARG A 163 9.29 2.95 -17.19
N LYS A 164 8.98 2.73 -18.46
CA LYS A 164 9.04 3.76 -19.52
C LYS A 164 8.14 4.95 -19.20
N GLN A 165 6.95 4.69 -18.66
CA GLN A 165 5.94 5.71 -18.38
C GLN A 165 6.18 6.48 -17.09
N PHE A 166 6.62 5.81 -16.00
CA PHE A 166 6.62 6.36 -14.64
C PHE A 166 8.02 6.64 -14.08
N PHE A 167 9.07 5.95 -14.56
CA PHE A 167 10.44 6.21 -14.11
C PHE A 167 11.11 7.33 -14.94
N LYS A 168 10.35 8.34 -15.32
CA LYS A 168 10.80 9.44 -16.22
C LYS A 168 11.98 10.21 -15.66
N HIS A 169 12.13 10.27 -14.34
CA HIS A 169 13.22 10.97 -13.67
C HIS A 169 14.42 10.06 -13.34
N GLY A 170 14.51 8.90 -13.97
CA GLY A 170 15.64 7.97 -13.79
C GLY A 170 15.67 7.24 -12.44
N VAL A 171 14.80 7.59 -11.51
CA VAL A 171 14.77 7.00 -10.17
C VAL A 171 13.56 6.06 -10.04
N GLY A 172 13.85 4.79 -9.90
CA GLY A 172 12.80 3.79 -9.64
C GLY A 172 13.37 2.39 -9.46
N LEU A 173 12.70 1.61 -8.63
CA LEU A 173 13.08 0.25 -8.28
C LEU A 173 11.84 -0.61 -8.21
N PHE A 174 11.93 -1.82 -8.74
CA PHE A 174 10.93 -2.86 -8.52
C PHE A 174 11.36 -3.78 -7.39
N PHE A 175 10.37 -4.30 -6.69
CA PHE A 175 10.52 -5.40 -5.75
C PHE A 175 9.49 -6.46 -6.14
N ARG A 176 9.91 -7.67 -6.42
CA ARG A 176 9.00 -8.79 -6.60
C ARG A 176 8.75 -9.49 -5.26
N ILE A 177 7.57 -10.01 -5.06
CA ILE A 177 7.32 -10.93 -3.95
C ILE A 177 8.12 -12.21 -4.22
N ALA A 178 8.92 -12.64 -3.24
CA ALA A 178 9.43 -13.99 -3.26
C ALA A 178 8.21 -14.92 -3.29
N SER A 179 8.14 -15.81 -4.27
CA SER A 179 7.08 -16.84 -4.25
C SER A 179 7.07 -17.48 -2.89
N PRO A 180 5.93 -17.50 -2.17
CA PRO A 180 5.85 -18.37 -1.02
C PRO A 180 6.20 -19.76 -1.54
N CYS A 181 7.10 -20.48 -0.89
CA CYS A 181 7.13 -21.92 -1.05
C CYS A 181 5.72 -22.38 -0.72
N LEU A 182 4.91 -22.62 -1.75
CA LEU A 182 3.66 -23.33 -1.57
C LEU A 182 4.08 -24.63 -0.88
N PRO A 183 3.51 -24.97 0.28
CA PRO A 183 3.78 -26.28 0.84
C PRO A 183 3.43 -27.28 -0.25
N VAL A 184 4.42 -28.08 -0.66
CA VAL A 184 4.20 -29.21 -1.56
C VAL A 184 3.02 -29.96 -0.97
N PRO A 185 1.92 -30.16 -1.71
CA PRO A 185 0.83 -30.97 -1.20
C PRO A 185 1.45 -32.31 -0.82
N ARG A 186 1.48 -32.63 0.48
CA ARG A 186 1.81 -33.96 0.94
C ARG A 186 0.69 -34.84 0.41
N ASN A 187 0.95 -35.48 -0.71
CA ASN A 187 0.09 -36.54 -1.20
C ASN A 187 -0.10 -37.54 -0.06
N LEU A 188 -1.32 -37.59 0.43
CA LEU A 188 -1.83 -38.68 1.27
C LEU A 188 -2.02 -39.91 0.41
#